data_a7d86080d8653f6488348a39be20c348
#
_entry.id   a7d86080d8653f6488348a39be20c348
#
_cell.length_a   1.000
_cell.length_b   1.000
_cell.length_c   1.000
_cell.angle_alpha   90.00
_cell.angle_beta   90.00
_cell.angle_gamma   90.00
#
_symmetry.space_group_name_H-M   'P 1'
#
loop_
_entity.id
_entity.type
_entity.pdbx_description
1 polymer ?
#
loop_
_entity_poly.entity_id
_entity_poly.type
_entity_poly.pdbx_seq_one_letter_code
_entity_poly.pdbx_strand_id
1 'polypeptide(L)'
;MTDTFCFCTLAVGNRYRTHARMLASDIQQYSPATSFVILTDKPTDFENFSHVIAYKHRLQSLKGFHDKRFVIEKSLTLFDTCIFLDADVRILGSVPREMEWLSGITARTGCNILEHNSGSKQRKALPVIEKVAQKLDISIEQTKWFHEFMFTVKKQAGAEADFLRLWQTISYFFEMEGIYDGEGNVMGLAAAKAGLTVRFDSKDRFPFFKDNIEQVRIKSGQSNLKDKYIYFDIHKEIEYPKHPTWRKGINKLTKKAVFLYRLLRLRYFAKKDSGFQELL
;
A
#
# COMPACT_ATOMS: atom_id res chain seq x y z
N MET A 1 6.79 2.10 28.15
CA MET A 1 7.15 2.88 26.95
C MET A 1 5.88 3.14 26.19
N THR A 2 5.53 4.39 25.93
CA THR A 2 4.37 4.70 25.07
C THR A 2 4.65 4.19 23.68
N ASP A 3 3.76 3.37 23.13
CA ASP A 3 3.83 2.87 21.75
C ASP A 3 4.02 4.05 20.78
N THR A 4 5.18 4.13 20.15
CA THR A 4 5.43 5.17 19.15
C THR A 4 4.91 4.70 17.80
N PHE A 5 4.02 5.47 17.20
CA PHE A 5 3.53 5.19 15.86
C PHE A 5 3.84 6.33 14.88
N CYS A 6 3.88 6.02 13.62
CA CYS A 6 3.96 6.98 12.53
C CYS A 6 2.94 6.67 11.44
N PHE A 7 2.61 7.68 10.64
CA PHE A 7 2.03 7.44 9.33
C PHE A 7 3.12 7.15 8.31
N CYS A 8 2.82 6.36 7.27
CA CYS A 8 3.75 6.16 6.18
C CYS A 8 3.05 6.03 4.83
N THR A 9 3.75 6.43 3.76
CA THR A 9 3.26 6.32 2.38
C THR A 9 4.37 6.19 1.35
N LEU A 10 4.03 5.64 0.19
CA LEU A 10 4.87 5.62 -1.00
C LEU A 10 4.38 6.68 -2.01
N ALA A 11 5.23 7.65 -2.36
CA ALA A 11 4.87 8.77 -3.21
C ALA A 11 5.89 9.00 -4.33
N VAL A 12 5.89 8.13 -5.34
CA VAL A 12 6.81 8.20 -6.49
C VAL A 12 6.09 8.74 -7.74
N GLY A 13 6.64 9.79 -8.33
CA GLY A 13 6.06 10.51 -9.46
C GLY A 13 5.22 11.71 -9.02
N ASN A 14 5.13 12.72 -9.90
CA ASN A 14 4.54 14.02 -9.55
C ASN A 14 3.12 13.91 -8.99
N ARG A 15 2.28 13.07 -9.57
CA ARG A 15 0.90 12.84 -9.14
C ARG A 15 0.84 12.40 -7.66
N TYR A 16 1.57 11.35 -7.31
CA TYR A 16 1.57 10.81 -5.94
C TYR A 16 2.25 11.76 -4.95
N ARG A 17 3.29 12.50 -5.36
CA ARG A 17 3.90 13.54 -4.52
C ARG A 17 2.93 14.69 -4.23
N THR A 18 2.11 15.08 -5.21
CA THR A 18 1.08 16.09 -4.99
C THR A 18 0.06 15.64 -3.95
N HIS A 19 -0.45 14.42 -4.06
CA HIS A 19 -1.34 13.85 -3.06
C HIS A 19 -0.67 13.75 -1.68
N ALA A 20 0.56 13.22 -1.61
CA ALA A 20 1.29 13.06 -0.35
C ALA A 20 1.60 14.38 0.36
N ARG A 21 1.81 15.49 -0.39
CA ARG A 21 1.94 16.84 0.23
C ARG A 21 0.63 17.29 0.87
N MET A 22 -0.50 16.99 0.26
CA MET A 22 -1.81 17.28 0.85
C MET A 22 -2.04 16.43 2.10
N LEU A 23 -1.71 15.14 2.04
CA LEU A 23 -1.76 14.27 3.21
C LEU A 23 -0.80 14.72 4.32
N ALA A 24 0.40 15.23 3.98
CA ALA A 24 1.32 15.83 4.95
C ALA A 24 0.69 17.05 5.64
N SER A 25 0.02 17.93 4.89
CA SER A 25 -0.71 19.06 5.47
C SER A 25 -1.84 18.61 6.39
N ASP A 26 -2.59 17.56 6.01
CA ASP A 26 -3.65 16.99 6.84
C ASP A 26 -3.09 16.43 8.15
N ILE A 27 -1.98 15.68 8.09
CA ILE A 27 -1.32 15.13 9.29
C ILE A 27 -0.83 16.26 10.19
N GLN A 28 -0.23 17.31 9.63
CA GLN A 28 0.20 18.48 10.39
C GLN A 28 -0.96 19.14 11.13
N GLN A 29 -2.11 19.21 10.50
CA GLN A 29 -3.32 19.82 11.07
C GLN A 29 -4.01 18.93 12.11
N TYR A 30 -4.20 17.65 11.79
CA TYR A 30 -5.06 16.75 12.55
C TYR A 30 -4.33 15.75 13.45
N SER A 31 -3.01 15.64 13.29
CA SER A 31 -2.13 14.77 14.10
C SER A 31 -0.75 15.41 14.30
N PRO A 32 -0.65 16.65 14.82
CA PRO A 32 0.57 17.48 14.76
C PRO A 32 1.79 16.90 15.47
N ALA A 33 1.60 15.92 16.37
CA ALA A 33 2.68 15.25 17.10
C ALA A 33 3.12 13.93 16.46
N THR A 34 2.57 13.57 15.28
CA THR A 34 2.83 12.28 14.64
C THR A 34 3.77 12.45 13.45
N SER A 35 4.83 11.66 13.41
CA SER A 35 5.76 11.62 12.27
C SER A 35 5.11 11.00 11.04
N PHE A 36 5.52 11.49 9.86
CA PHE A 36 5.10 10.95 8.58
C PHE A 36 6.30 10.50 7.75
N VAL A 37 6.46 9.21 7.57
CA VAL A 37 7.56 8.60 6.79
C VAL A 37 7.14 8.46 5.34
N ILE A 38 7.94 9.00 4.41
CA ILE A 38 7.63 8.96 2.97
C ILE A 38 8.80 8.37 2.20
N LEU A 39 8.52 7.37 1.36
CA LEU A 39 9.45 7.01 0.28
C LEU A 39 9.02 7.68 -1.03
N THR A 40 9.95 8.43 -1.64
CA THR A 40 9.67 9.25 -2.82
C THR A 40 10.88 9.35 -3.76
N ASP A 41 10.62 9.64 -5.03
CA ASP A 41 11.69 9.94 -5.99
C ASP A 41 12.32 11.34 -5.80
N LYS A 42 11.64 12.24 -5.05
CA LYS A 42 12.09 13.62 -4.82
C LYS A 42 11.80 14.09 -3.38
N PRO A 43 12.68 13.76 -2.42
CA PRO A 43 12.52 14.14 -1.01
C PRO A 43 12.40 15.64 -0.78
N THR A 44 13.06 16.45 -1.61
CA THR A 44 13.04 17.93 -1.51
C THR A 44 11.64 18.54 -1.64
N ASP A 45 10.67 17.82 -2.20
CA ASP A 45 9.28 18.29 -2.26
C ASP A 45 8.59 18.33 -0.88
N PHE A 46 9.25 17.83 0.18
CA PHE A 46 8.72 17.68 1.54
C PHE A 46 9.52 18.43 2.62
N GLU A 47 10.57 19.15 2.27
CA GLU A 47 11.46 19.85 3.22
C GLU A 47 10.75 20.91 4.09
N ASN A 48 9.63 21.45 3.61
CA ASN A 48 8.83 22.44 4.34
C ASN A 48 7.94 21.83 5.44
N PHE A 49 7.91 20.49 5.59
CA PHE A 49 7.10 19.79 6.58
C PHE A 49 8.00 19.21 7.67
N SER A 50 8.08 19.87 8.83
CA SER A 50 8.99 19.47 9.92
C SER A 50 8.70 18.09 10.52
N HIS A 51 7.46 17.57 10.38
CA HIS A 51 7.05 16.25 10.85
C HIS A 51 7.28 15.16 9.80
N VAL A 52 7.70 15.50 8.57
CA VAL A 52 7.94 14.54 7.49
C VAL A 52 9.38 14.04 7.48
N ILE A 53 9.54 12.74 7.39
CA ILE A 53 10.83 12.06 7.22
C ILE A 53 10.83 11.43 5.83
N ALA A 54 11.38 12.15 4.84
CA ALA A 54 11.36 11.73 3.45
C ALA A 54 12.67 11.05 3.03
N TYR A 55 12.57 9.86 2.44
CA TYR A 55 13.71 9.13 1.89
C TYR A 55 13.59 8.96 0.37
N LYS A 56 14.73 9.02 -0.31
CA LYS A 56 14.78 8.79 -1.75
C LYS A 56 14.52 7.32 -2.08
N HIS A 57 13.59 7.08 -2.99
CA HIS A 57 13.24 5.75 -3.47
C HIS A 57 13.08 5.73 -4.98
N ARG A 58 13.49 4.62 -5.59
CA ARG A 58 13.27 4.30 -7.00
C ARG A 58 12.46 3.02 -7.07
N LEU A 59 11.31 3.06 -7.74
CA LEU A 59 10.42 1.91 -7.85
C LEU A 59 11.15 0.65 -8.33
N GLN A 60 10.93 -0.43 -7.61
CA GLN A 60 11.54 -1.73 -7.87
C GLN A 60 10.56 -2.70 -8.54
N SER A 61 9.31 -2.73 -8.11
CA SER A 61 8.26 -3.54 -8.72
C SER A 61 7.79 -2.96 -10.05
N LEU A 62 7.13 -3.75 -10.88
CA LEU A 62 6.76 -3.37 -12.25
C LEU A 62 5.83 -2.16 -12.29
N LYS A 63 4.78 -2.15 -11.46
CA LYS A 63 3.83 -1.04 -11.36
C LYS A 63 4.02 -0.15 -10.13
N GLY A 64 4.88 -0.53 -9.19
CA GLY A 64 5.16 0.20 -7.97
C GLY A 64 4.27 -0.19 -6.78
N PHE A 65 3.25 -1.04 -6.97
CA PHE A 65 2.33 -1.40 -5.89
C PHE A 65 3.02 -2.17 -4.76
N HIS A 66 3.86 -3.14 -5.09
CA HIS A 66 4.60 -3.93 -4.09
C HIS A 66 5.74 -3.16 -3.40
N ASP A 67 6.06 -1.94 -3.87
CA ASP A 67 7.08 -1.11 -3.23
C ASP A 67 6.61 -0.49 -1.90
N LYS A 68 5.30 -0.58 -1.58
CA LYS A 68 4.74 -0.18 -0.27
C LYS A 68 5.48 -0.86 0.89
N ARG A 69 5.94 -2.09 0.73
CA ARG A 69 6.72 -2.82 1.74
C ARG A 69 7.97 -2.08 2.20
N PHE A 70 8.65 -1.36 1.32
CA PHE A 70 9.88 -0.63 1.68
C PHE A 70 9.62 0.56 2.61
N VAL A 71 8.50 1.27 2.45
CA VAL A 71 8.18 2.35 3.38
C VAL A 71 7.74 1.79 4.74
N ILE A 72 7.05 0.66 4.76
CA ILE A 72 6.68 -0.05 6.00
C ILE A 72 7.95 -0.52 6.72
N GLU A 73 8.86 -1.21 6.01
CA GLU A 73 10.15 -1.64 6.54
C GLU A 73 10.93 -0.45 7.14
N LYS A 74 11.06 0.63 6.37
CA LYS A 74 11.76 1.84 6.84
C LYS A 74 11.09 2.46 8.07
N SER A 75 9.77 2.49 8.10
CA SER A 75 9.01 3.02 9.24
C SER A 75 9.23 2.18 10.50
N LEU A 76 9.22 0.86 10.37
CA LEU A 76 9.44 -0.04 11.49
C LEU A 76 10.89 -0.05 12.02
N THR A 77 11.86 0.51 11.28
CA THR A 77 13.21 0.77 11.86
C THR A 77 13.22 1.95 12.83
N LEU A 78 12.22 2.84 12.75
CA LEU A 78 12.15 4.08 13.52
C LEU A 78 11.08 4.04 14.61
N PHE A 79 10.01 3.27 14.38
CA PHE A 79 8.81 3.22 15.23
C PHE A 79 8.40 1.76 15.47
N ASP A 80 7.59 1.52 16.51
CA ASP A 80 7.07 0.19 16.79
C ASP A 80 5.82 -0.15 15.98
N THR A 81 5.10 0.89 15.56
CA THR A 81 3.88 0.78 14.76
C THR A 81 3.93 1.76 13.59
N CYS A 82 3.52 1.33 12.41
CA CYS A 82 3.27 2.23 11.30
C CYS A 82 1.85 2.05 10.75
N ILE A 83 1.23 3.18 10.40
CA ILE A 83 -0.06 3.25 9.73
C ILE A 83 0.21 3.57 8.27
N PHE A 84 0.10 2.58 7.40
CA PHE A 84 0.22 2.80 5.97
C PHE A 84 -1.05 3.44 5.43
N LEU A 85 -0.88 4.50 4.65
CA LEU A 85 -1.93 5.17 3.89
C LEU A 85 -1.49 5.28 2.42
N ASP A 86 -2.38 4.99 1.47
CA ASP A 86 -2.14 5.39 0.09
C ASP A 86 -1.98 6.92 0.01
N ALA A 87 -1.12 7.41 -0.86
CA ALA A 87 -0.80 8.83 -0.95
C ALA A 87 -2.02 9.72 -1.23
N ASP A 88 -3.05 9.16 -1.86
CA ASP A 88 -4.31 9.85 -2.22
C ASP A 88 -5.41 9.76 -1.14
N VAL A 89 -5.09 9.26 0.04
CA VAL A 89 -5.94 9.39 1.23
C VAL A 89 -5.84 10.82 1.77
N ARG A 90 -6.95 11.37 2.27
CA ARG A 90 -7.02 12.63 3.00
C ARG A 90 -7.49 12.35 4.42
N ILE A 91 -6.94 13.03 5.41
CA ILE A 91 -7.41 13.01 6.80
C ILE A 91 -8.29 14.25 6.99
N LEU A 92 -9.52 14.04 7.48
CA LEU A 92 -10.55 15.08 7.54
C LEU A 92 -10.84 15.58 8.95
N GLY A 93 -10.19 15.04 9.96
CA GLY A 93 -10.44 15.40 11.35
C GLY A 93 -9.40 14.83 12.29
N SER A 94 -9.51 15.19 13.57
CA SER A 94 -8.54 14.84 14.61
C SER A 94 -8.27 13.34 14.67
N VAL A 95 -6.99 13.00 14.73
CA VAL A 95 -6.49 11.65 14.96
C VAL A 95 -6.24 11.49 16.47
N PRO A 96 -6.82 10.50 17.15
CA PRO A 96 -6.57 10.27 18.56
C PRO A 96 -5.07 10.02 18.82
N ARG A 97 -4.52 10.67 19.85
CA ARG A 97 -3.10 10.50 20.21
C ARG A 97 -2.81 9.14 20.84
N GLU A 98 -3.77 8.63 21.58
CA GLU A 98 -3.69 7.38 22.31
C GLU A 98 -4.46 6.29 21.56
N MET A 99 -3.85 5.80 20.48
CA MET A 99 -4.36 4.64 19.75
C MET A 99 -3.52 3.43 20.13
N GLU A 100 -4.15 2.48 20.81
CA GLU A 100 -3.54 1.18 21.03
C GLU A 100 -3.71 0.29 19.80
N TRP A 101 -2.61 -0.25 19.35
CA TRP A 101 -2.56 -1.21 18.25
C TRP A 101 -2.09 -2.56 18.77
N LEU A 102 -2.79 -3.62 18.38
CA LEU A 102 -2.36 -4.99 18.66
C LEU A 102 -1.22 -5.38 17.71
N SER A 103 -0.26 -6.18 18.21
CA SER A 103 0.86 -6.70 17.41
C SER A 103 0.35 -7.46 16.17
N GLY A 104 1.03 -7.29 15.04
CA GLY A 104 0.63 -7.81 13.74
C GLY A 104 -0.01 -6.76 12.85
N ILE A 105 -0.89 -7.18 11.97
CA ILE A 105 -1.60 -6.32 11.02
C ILE A 105 -3.02 -6.05 11.52
N THR A 106 -3.41 -4.78 11.52
CA THR A 106 -4.81 -4.36 11.66
C THR A 106 -5.23 -3.64 10.39
N ALA A 107 -6.08 -4.27 9.59
CA ALA A 107 -6.61 -3.70 8.36
C ALA A 107 -8.04 -3.21 8.57
N ARG A 108 -8.42 -2.13 7.86
CA ARG A 108 -9.77 -1.59 7.92
C ARG A 108 -10.82 -2.58 7.42
N THR A 109 -10.50 -3.33 6.38
CA THR A 109 -11.41 -4.31 5.78
C THR A 109 -10.63 -5.44 5.11
N GLY A 110 -11.26 -6.58 5.04
CA GLY A 110 -10.74 -7.77 4.39
C GLY A 110 -11.74 -8.91 4.47
N CYS A 111 -11.36 -10.04 3.90
CA CYS A 111 -12.14 -11.27 3.90
C CYS A 111 -11.22 -12.47 3.73
N ASN A 112 -11.76 -13.64 3.55
CA ASN A 112 -11.00 -14.81 3.10
C ASN A 112 -10.45 -14.58 1.69
N ILE A 113 -9.23 -15.04 1.40
CA ILE A 113 -8.59 -14.84 0.09
C ILE A 113 -9.37 -15.52 -1.06
N LEU A 114 -10.01 -16.65 -0.80
CA LEU A 114 -10.87 -17.36 -1.80
C LEU A 114 -12.13 -16.54 -2.08
N GLU A 115 -12.75 -15.99 -1.03
CA GLU A 115 -13.92 -15.12 -1.15
C GLU A 115 -13.60 -13.90 -2.01
N HIS A 116 -12.48 -13.21 -1.73
CA HIS A 116 -12.04 -12.06 -2.52
C HIS A 116 -11.86 -12.41 -4.00
N ASN A 117 -11.29 -13.58 -4.29
CA ASN A 117 -10.96 -14.01 -5.64
C ASN A 117 -12.08 -14.80 -6.34
N SER A 118 -13.30 -14.88 -5.79
CA SER A 118 -14.45 -15.55 -6.40
C SER A 118 -15.01 -14.78 -7.61
N GLY A 119 -14.85 -13.45 -7.65
CA GLY A 119 -15.32 -12.59 -8.73
C GLY A 119 -14.55 -12.77 -10.04
N SER A 120 -15.20 -12.55 -11.19
CA SER A 120 -14.64 -12.82 -12.53
C SER A 120 -13.31 -12.08 -12.83
N LYS A 121 -13.13 -10.88 -12.29
CA LYS A 121 -11.88 -10.10 -12.48
C LYS A 121 -10.73 -10.64 -11.62
N GLN A 122 -11.02 -10.94 -10.37
CA GLN A 122 -10.05 -11.39 -9.37
C GLN A 122 -9.66 -12.86 -9.57
N ARG A 123 -10.55 -13.68 -10.15
CA ARG A 123 -10.35 -15.11 -10.39
C ARG A 123 -9.09 -15.46 -11.19
N LYS A 124 -8.58 -14.50 -11.98
CA LYS A 124 -7.33 -14.67 -12.74
C LYS A 124 -6.10 -14.89 -11.85
N ALA A 125 -6.13 -14.41 -10.63
CA ALA A 125 -5.05 -14.59 -9.69
C ALA A 125 -5.09 -15.94 -8.97
N LEU A 126 -6.24 -16.61 -8.94
CA LEU A 126 -6.46 -17.81 -8.13
C LEU A 126 -5.46 -18.95 -8.42
N PRO A 127 -5.17 -19.33 -9.69
CA PRO A 127 -4.19 -20.39 -9.96
C PRO A 127 -2.78 -20.06 -9.41
N VAL A 128 -2.39 -18.78 -9.43
CA VAL A 128 -1.09 -18.34 -8.90
C VAL A 128 -1.10 -18.34 -7.38
N ILE A 129 -2.22 -17.93 -6.77
CA ILE A 129 -2.43 -17.99 -5.32
C ILE A 129 -2.32 -19.44 -4.83
N GLU A 130 -3.02 -20.37 -5.46
CA GLU A 130 -3.02 -21.80 -5.14
C GLU A 130 -1.61 -22.40 -5.26
N LYS A 131 -0.92 -22.09 -6.36
CA LYS A 131 0.46 -22.57 -6.58
C LYS A 131 1.42 -22.06 -5.49
N VAL A 132 1.33 -20.79 -5.11
CA VAL A 132 2.16 -20.21 -4.04
C VAL A 132 1.79 -20.80 -2.68
N ALA A 133 0.50 -20.93 -2.38
CA ALA A 133 0.04 -21.51 -1.13
C ALA A 133 0.53 -22.96 -0.96
N GLN A 134 0.44 -23.78 -2.01
CA GLN A 134 0.95 -25.14 -2.04
C GLN A 134 2.47 -25.19 -1.78
N LYS A 135 3.25 -24.35 -2.50
CA LYS A 135 4.71 -24.36 -2.36
C LYS A 135 5.20 -23.84 -1.00
N LEU A 136 4.45 -22.94 -0.38
CA LEU A 136 4.78 -22.40 0.93
C LEU A 136 4.14 -23.18 2.09
N ASP A 137 3.37 -24.24 1.80
CA ASP A 137 2.62 -24.98 2.80
C ASP A 137 1.72 -24.06 3.63
N ILE A 138 0.84 -23.32 2.93
CA ILE A 138 -0.11 -22.37 3.52
C ILE A 138 -1.53 -22.91 3.29
N SER A 139 -2.37 -22.97 4.37
CA SER A 139 -3.81 -23.19 4.21
C SER A 139 -4.46 -21.97 3.56
N ILE A 140 -4.90 -22.11 2.33
CA ILE A 140 -5.56 -21.04 1.57
C ILE A 140 -6.94 -20.71 2.18
N GLU A 141 -7.59 -21.69 2.80
CA GLU A 141 -8.89 -21.54 3.47
C GLU A 141 -8.81 -20.66 4.71
N GLN A 142 -7.62 -20.58 5.32
CA GLN A 142 -7.37 -19.75 6.51
C GLN A 142 -6.68 -18.44 6.16
N THR A 143 -6.23 -18.27 4.91
CA THR A 143 -5.51 -17.08 4.47
C THR A 143 -6.47 -15.89 4.30
N LYS A 144 -6.09 -14.78 4.89
CA LYS A 144 -6.86 -13.52 4.85
C LYS A 144 -6.33 -12.61 3.76
N TRP A 145 -7.21 -12.16 2.88
CA TRP A 145 -6.98 -11.00 2.06
C TRP A 145 -7.35 -9.73 2.82
N PHE A 146 -6.60 -8.66 2.66
CA PHE A 146 -6.95 -7.35 3.23
C PHE A 146 -6.65 -6.21 2.27
N HIS A 147 -7.44 -5.14 2.42
CA HIS A 147 -7.37 -4.01 1.53
C HIS A 147 -6.12 -3.17 1.81
N GLU A 148 -5.42 -2.80 0.75
CA GLU A 148 -4.07 -2.25 0.75
C GLU A 148 -3.97 -0.71 0.89
N PHE A 149 -5.09 0.02 0.98
CA PHE A 149 -5.05 1.47 1.00
C PHE A 149 -4.82 2.08 2.40
N MET A 150 -5.21 1.35 3.45
CA MET A 150 -5.07 1.75 4.85
C MET A 150 -5.00 0.52 5.75
N PHE A 151 -3.87 0.32 6.40
CA PHE A 151 -3.67 -0.72 7.41
C PHE A 151 -2.50 -0.35 8.32
N THR A 152 -2.48 -0.94 9.51
CA THR A 152 -1.39 -0.82 10.47
C THR A 152 -0.53 -2.06 10.47
N VAL A 153 0.77 -1.88 10.68
CA VAL A 153 1.70 -2.95 11.03
C VAL A 153 2.38 -2.57 12.34
N LYS A 154 2.17 -3.38 13.38
CA LYS A 154 2.88 -3.30 14.66
C LYS A 154 3.80 -4.50 14.80
N LYS A 155 5.02 -4.29 15.28
CA LYS A 155 6.01 -5.35 15.51
C LYS A 155 5.41 -6.53 16.28
N GLN A 156 5.75 -7.74 15.84
CA GLN A 156 5.30 -9.00 16.42
C GLN A 156 6.47 -10.00 16.48
N ALA A 157 7.40 -9.76 17.40
CA ALA A 157 8.52 -10.67 17.69
C ALA A 157 9.36 -11.09 16.45
N GLY A 158 9.47 -10.22 15.44
CA GLY A 158 10.23 -10.47 14.20
C GLY A 158 9.39 -11.00 13.03
N ALA A 159 8.16 -11.45 13.26
CA ALA A 159 7.29 -11.94 12.17
C ALA A 159 6.98 -10.85 11.12
N GLU A 160 7.04 -9.57 11.49
CA GLU A 160 6.91 -8.44 10.57
C GLU A 160 8.08 -8.38 9.56
N ALA A 161 9.29 -8.74 9.98
CA ALA A 161 10.45 -8.79 9.09
C ALA A 161 10.32 -9.94 8.06
N ASP A 162 9.89 -11.12 8.54
CA ASP A 162 9.60 -12.25 7.66
C ASP A 162 8.46 -11.96 6.69
N PHE A 163 7.40 -11.29 7.15
CA PHE A 163 6.30 -10.82 6.31
C PHE A 163 6.81 -9.94 5.16
N LEU A 164 7.65 -8.95 5.45
CA LEU A 164 8.17 -8.03 4.42
C LEU A 164 9.09 -8.74 3.42
N ARG A 165 9.91 -9.67 3.89
CA ARG A 165 10.77 -10.52 3.05
C ARG A 165 9.92 -11.44 2.15
N LEU A 166 8.93 -12.12 2.72
CA LEU A 166 8.00 -12.98 1.97
C LEU A 166 7.15 -12.18 0.99
N TRP A 167 6.69 -10.98 1.36
CA TRP A 167 6.02 -10.09 0.41
C TRP A 167 6.88 -9.81 -0.82
N GLN A 168 8.20 -9.56 -0.65
CA GLN A 168 9.12 -9.42 -1.78
C GLN A 168 9.13 -10.67 -2.67
N THR A 169 9.43 -11.80 -2.09
CA THR A 169 9.56 -13.08 -2.80
C THR A 169 8.29 -13.46 -3.55
N ILE A 170 7.13 -13.40 -2.89
CA ILE A 170 5.83 -13.69 -3.49
C ILE A 170 5.48 -12.66 -4.57
N SER A 171 5.80 -11.38 -4.38
CA SER A 171 5.57 -10.36 -5.40
C SER A 171 6.36 -10.62 -6.68
N TYR A 172 7.59 -11.10 -6.59
CA TYR A 172 8.37 -11.52 -7.76
C TYR A 172 7.67 -12.63 -8.52
N PHE A 173 7.13 -13.62 -7.80
CA PHE A 173 6.42 -14.72 -8.42
C PHE A 173 5.15 -14.24 -9.14
N PHE A 174 4.31 -13.44 -8.49
CA PHE A 174 3.09 -12.87 -9.08
C PHE A 174 3.39 -12.01 -10.33
N GLU A 175 4.38 -11.12 -10.24
CA GLU A 175 4.77 -10.27 -11.37
C GLU A 175 5.37 -11.09 -12.54
N MET A 176 6.07 -12.18 -12.27
CA MET A 176 6.58 -13.10 -13.30
C MET A 176 5.46 -13.88 -13.99
N GLU A 177 4.40 -14.24 -13.27
CA GLU A 177 3.17 -14.85 -13.83
C GLU A 177 2.22 -13.82 -14.49
N GLY A 178 2.65 -12.54 -14.58
CA GLY A 178 1.89 -11.48 -15.25
C GLY A 178 0.80 -10.84 -14.39
N ILE A 179 0.77 -11.08 -13.08
CA ILE A 179 -0.15 -10.47 -12.15
C ILE A 179 0.54 -9.27 -11.48
N TYR A 180 0.11 -8.08 -11.85
CA TYR A 180 0.76 -6.84 -11.44
C TYR A 180 -0.06 -6.01 -10.46
N ASP A 181 -1.28 -6.41 -10.18
CA ASP A 181 -2.25 -5.74 -9.32
C ASP A 181 -2.68 -6.68 -8.20
N GLY A 182 -3.28 -6.16 -7.14
CA GLY A 182 -3.85 -6.96 -6.07
C GLY A 182 -2.79 -7.37 -5.05
N GLU A 183 -2.05 -6.42 -4.57
CA GLU A 183 -1.04 -6.61 -3.51
C GLU A 183 -1.64 -7.21 -2.23
N GLY A 184 -2.95 -7.04 -1.99
CA GLY A 184 -3.67 -7.68 -0.88
C GLY A 184 -3.59 -9.20 -0.87
N ASN A 185 -3.54 -9.84 -2.06
CA ASN A 185 -3.32 -11.30 -2.17
C ASN A 185 -1.90 -11.67 -1.71
N VAL A 186 -0.91 -10.94 -2.21
CA VAL A 186 0.51 -11.17 -1.86
C VAL A 186 0.75 -10.92 -0.38
N MET A 187 0.19 -9.83 0.17
CA MET A 187 0.28 -9.50 1.59
C MET A 187 -0.37 -10.57 2.46
N GLY A 188 -1.54 -11.08 2.05
CA GLY A 188 -2.25 -12.15 2.77
C GLY A 188 -1.43 -13.43 2.86
N LEU A 189 -0.89 -13.91 1.74
CA LEU A 189 -0.02 -15.08 1.69
C LEU A 189 1.27 -14.88 2.51
N ALA A 190 1.90 -13.71 2.39
CA ALA A 190 3.10 -13.38 3.15
C ALA A 190 2.84 -13.37 4.65
N ALA A 191 1.73 -12.76 5.09
CA ALA A 191 1.33 -12.73 6.49
C ALA A 191 1.04 -14.14 7.05
N ALA A 192 0.32 -14.96 6.29
CA ALA A 192 0.01 -16.33 6.68
C ALA A 192 1.30 -17.16 6.86
N LYS A 193 2.25 -17.11 5.91
CA LYS A 193 3.51 -17.83 6.01
C LYS A 193 4.42 -17.32 7.13
N ALA A 194 4.45 -16.01 7.36
CA ALA A 194 5.23 -15.42 8.45
C ALA A 194 4.62 -15.65 9.84
N GLY A 195 3.42 -16.19 9.94
CA GLY A 195 2.69 -16.27 11.22
C GLY A 195 2.30 -14.91 11.78
N LEU A 196 2.28 -13.86 10.92
CA LEU A 196 1.89 -12.51 11.32
C LEU A 196 0.37 -12.42 11.45
N THR A 197 -0.09 -12.08 12.64
CA THR A 197 -1.53 -12.02 12.93
C THR A 197 -2.21 -10.92 12.12
N VAL A 198 -3.25 -11.25 11.38
CA VAL A 198 -4.08 -10.28 10.63
C VAL A 198 -5.45 -10.15 11.30
N ARG A 199 -5.86 -8.91 11.61
CA ARG A 199 -7.16 -8.54 12.21
C ARG A 199 -7.87 -7.53 11.34
N PHE A 200 -9.18 -7.50 11.45
CA PHE A 200 -10.02 -6.49 10.79
C PHE A 200 -10.65 -5.58 11.83
N ASP A 201 -10.54 -4.27 11.62
CA ASP A 201 -11.22 -3.26 12.39
C ASP A 201 -11.98 -2.34 11.44
N SER A 202 -13.27 -2.58 11.30
CA SER A 202 -14.15 -1.80 10.43
C SER A 202 -14.48 -0.40 10.97
N LYS A 203 -14.11 -0.12 12.23
CA LYS A 203 -14.29 1.20 12.81
C LYS A 203 -13.20 2.13 12.30
N ASP A 204 -13.60 3.22 11.69
CA ASP A 204 -12.65 4.25 11.28
C ASP A 204 -12.10 4.95 12.52
N ARG A 205 -10.78 4.85 12.73
CA ARG A 205 -10.10 5.45 13.89
C ARG A 205 -10.00 6.97 13.81
N PHE A 206 -10.13 7.52 12.61
CA PHE A 206 -10.17 8.95 12.32
C PHE A 206 -10.95 9.18 11.03
N PRO A 207 -11.55 10.37 10.85
CA PRO A 207 -12.25 10.72 9.62
C PRO A 207 -11.29 10.82 8.45
N PHE A 208 -11.59 10.16 7.34
CA PHE A 208 -10.77 10.20 6.13
C PHE A 208 -11.63 10.24 4.86
N PHE A 209 -11.01 10.67 3.77
CA PHE A 209 -11.51 10.54 2.41
C PHE A 209 -10.59 9.64 1.59
N LYS A 210 -11.17 8.71 0.85
CA LYS A 210 -10.55 7.94 -0.23
C LYS A 210 -11.62 7.75 -1.29
N ASP A 211 -11.33 8.17 -2.54
CA ASP A 211 -12.31 8.27 -3.62
C ASP A 211 -13.24 7.05 -3.73
N ASN A 212 -12.69 5.87 -3.99
CA ASN A 212 -13.47 4.66 -4.16
C ASN A 212 -14.25 4.22 -2.90
N ILE A 213 -13.72 4.46 -1.71
CA ILE A 213 -14.40 4.16 -0.44
C ILE A 213 -15.56 5.13 -0.23
N GLU A 214 -15.34 6.41 -0.49
CA GLU A 214 -16.37 7.42 -0.34
C GLU A 214 -17.52 7.24 -1.35
N GLN A 215 -17.20 6.80 -2.59
CA GLN A 215 -18.23 6.42 -3.56
C GLN A 215 -19.15 5.30 -3.05
N VAL A 216 -18.58 4.30 -2.36
CA VAL A 216 -19.36 3.22 -1.74
C VAL A 216 -20.24 3.77 -0.61
N ARG A 217 -19.67 4.62 0.26
CA ARG A 217 -20.42 5.28 1.35
C ARG A 217 -21.61 6.10 0.84
N ILE A 218 -21.40 6.86 -0.22
CA ILE A 218 -22.47 7.67 -0.84
C ILE A 218 -23.56 6.76 -1.40
N LYS A 219 -23.19 5.70 -2.13
CA LYS A 219 -24.15 4.74 -2.70
C LYS A 219 -24.97 4.00 -1.63
N SER A 220 -24.38 3.76 -0.46
CA SER A 220 -25.06 3.11 0.68
C SER A 220 -25.80 4.10 1.61
N GLY A 221 -25.84 5.39 1.26
CA GLY A 221 -26.48 6.42 2.08
C GLY A 221 -25.74 6.79 3.37
N GLN A 222 -24.47 6.37 3.51
CA GLN A 222 -23.62 6.65 4.68
C GLN A 222 -22.89 7.98 4.59
N SER A 223 -22.91 8.64 3.44
CA SER A 223 -22.27 9.92 3.18
C SER A 223 -23.02 10.72 2.12
N ASN A 224 -22.85 12.03 2.13
CA ASN A 224 -23.48 12.95 1.18
C ASN A 224 -22.43 13.50 0.19
N LEU A 225 -22.74 13.41 -1.10
CA LEU A 225 -21.85 13.92 -2.16
C LEU A 225 -21.58 15.44 -2.01
N LYS A 226 -22.59 16.23 -1.58
CA LYS A 226 -22.43 17.68 -1.41
C LYS A 226 -21.34 18.07 -0.42
N ASP A 227 -21.13 17.24 0.61
CA ASP A 227 -20.13 17.49 1.65
C ASP A 227 -18.71 17.07 1.21
N LYS A 228 -18.61 16.31 0.11
CA LYS A 228 -17.37 15.69 -0.36
C LYS A 228 -16.94 16.13 -1.76
N TYR A 229 -17.76 16.92 -2.48
CA TYR A 229 -17.49 17.26 -3.89
C TYR A 229 -16.11 17.91 -4.08
N ILE A 230 -15.66 18.77 -3.17
CA ILE A 230 -14.34 19.43 -3.24
C ILE A 230 -13.22 18.40 -3.27
N TYR A 231 -13.31 17.36 -2.45
CA TYR A 231 -12.28 16.30 -2.40
C TYR A 231 -12.28 15.48 -3.69
N PHE A 232 -13.44 15.19 -4.26
CA PHE A 232 -13.55 14.51 -5.55
C PHE A 232 -12.98 15.37 -6.69
N ASP A 233 -13.25 16.66 -6.71
CA ASP A 233 -12.76 17.58 -7.75
C ASP A 233 -11.24 17.69 -7.68
N ILE A 234 -10.66 17.92 -6.50
CA ILE A 234 -9.21 17.96 -6.30
C ILE A 234 -8.57 16.63 -6.73
N HIS A 235 -9.14 15.50 -6.29
CA HIS A 235 -8.66 14.17 -6.66
C HIS A 235 -8.64 14.01 -8.18
N LYS A 236 -9.75 14.36 -8.85
CA LYS A 236 -9.90 14.28 -10.30
C LYS A 236 -8.88 15.13 -11.06
N GLU A 237 -8.62 16.35 -10.61
CA GLU A 237 -7.63 17.26 -11.22
C GLU A 237 -6.20 16.65 -11.17
N ILE A 238 -5.85 16.05 -10.04
CA ILE A 238 -4.53 15.42 -9.86
C ILE A 238 -4.42 14.11 -10.65
N GLU A 239 -5.47 13.28 -10.65
CA GLU A 239 -5.47 11.96 -11.31
C GLU A 239 -5.57 12.06 -12.83
N TYR A 240 -6.33 13.03 -13.33
CA TYR A 240 -6.63 13.17 -14.75
C TYR A 240 -6.24 14.56 -15.32
N PRO A 241 -4.93 14.94 -15.21
CA PRO A 241 -4.50 16.23 -15.73
C PRO A 241 -4.72 16.31 -17.24
N LYS A 242 -5.22 17.47 -17.70
CA LYS A 242 -5.40 17.73 -19.12
C LYS A 242 -4.03 17.85 -19.79
N HIS A 243 -3.71 16.92 -20.68
CA HIS A 243 -2.46 16.95 -21.47
C HIS A 243 -2.76 17.05 -22.97
N PRO A 244 -1.94 17.80 -23.74
CA PRO A 244 -1.98 17.78 -25.18
C PRO A 244 -1.81 16.36 -25.77
N THR A 245 -2.44 16.08 -26.91
CA THR A 245 -2.45 14.74 -27.54
C THR A 245 -1.07 14.17 -27.85
N TRP A 246 -0.14 15.01 -28.34
CA TRP A 246 1.24 14.61 -28.63
C TRP A 246 1.99 14.11 -27.38
N ARG A 247 1.76 14.76 -26.23
CA ARG A 247 2.35 14.37 -24.93
C ARG A 247 1.84 13.01 -24.48
N LYS A 248 0.60 12.65 -24.81
CA LYS A 248 0.04 11.32 -24.53
C LYS A 248 0.78 10.21 -25.28
N GLY A 249 1.16 10.46 -26.56
CA GLY A 249 1.95 9.51 -27.37
C GLY A 249 3.34 9.25 -26.79
N ILE A 250 4.09 10.31 -26.48
CA ILE A 250 5.42 10.19 -25.86
C ILE A 250 5.34 9.46 -24.52
N ASN A 251 4.37 9.82 -23.67
CA ASN A 251 4.17 9.16 -22.38
C ASN A 251 3.88 7.66 -22.54
N LYS A 252 3.16 7.24 -23.56
CA LYS A 252 2.88 5.82 -23.84
C LYS A 252 4.14 5.03 -24.19
N LEU A 253 5.02 5.59 -25.03
CA LEU A 253 6.30 4.98 -25.40
C LEU A 253 7.24 4.89 -24.19
N THR A 254 7.38 5.97 -23.45
CA THR A 254 8.19 6.02 -22.22
C THR A 254 7.72 5.00 -21.18
N LYS A 255 6.40 4.88 -20.96
CA LYS A 255 5.82 3.88 -20.05
C LYS A 255 6.17 2.44 -20.48
N LYS A 256 6.12 2.14 -21.80
CA LYS A 256 6.50 0.81 -22.31
C LYS A 256 7.99 0.53 -22.08
N ALA A 257 8.87 1.48 -22.39
CA ALA A 257 10.30 1.32 -22.18
C ALA A 257 10.65 1.12 -20.70
N VAL A 258 10.04 1.92 -19.81
CA VAL A 258 10.22 1.77 -18.36
C VAL A 258 9.69 0.42 -17.87
N PHE A 259 8.55 -0.04 -18.37
CA PHE A 259 8.01 -1.35 -18.02
C PHE A 259 8.96 -2.49 -18.42
N LEU A 260 9.46 -2.48 -19.67
CA LEU A 260 10.43 -3.49 -20.14
C LEU A 260 11.71 -3.48 -19.32
N TYR A 261 12.25 -2.29 -19.03
CA TYR A 261 13.44 -2.17 -18.16
C TYR A 261 13.18 -2.77 -16.77
N ARG A 262 12.03 -2.46 -16.16
CA ARG A 262 11.66 -3.02 -14.84
C ARG A 262 11.47 -4.53 -14.90
N LEU A 263 10.89 -5.07 -15.98
CA LEU A 263 10.72 -6.50 -16.16
C LEU A 263 12.07 -7.24 -16.26
N LEU A 264 13.03 -6.69 -17.01
CA LEU A 264 14.37 -7.26 -17.09
C LEU A 264 15.06 -7.22 -15.73
N ARG A 265 14.92 -6.11 -15.00
CA ARG A 265 15.47 -5.97 -13.65
C ARG A 265 14.81 -6.94 -12.66
N LEU A 266 13.49 -7.09 -12.71
CA LEU A 266 12.76 -8.06 -11.90
C LEU A 266 13.29 -9.47 -12.11
N ARG A 267 13.44 -9.92 -13.36
CA ARG A 267 14.00 -11.22 -13.73
C ARG A 267 15.40 -11.44 -13.16
N TYR A 268 16.22 -10.40 -13.18
CA TYR A 268 17.56 -10.46 -12.62
C TYR A 268 17.56 -10.63 -11.10
N PHE A 269 16.75 -9.84 -10.38
CA PHE A 269 16.66 -9.92 -8.93
C PHE A 269 15.95 -11.18 -8.44
N ALA A 270 14.86 -11.59 -9.09
CA ALA A 270 14.17 -12.83 -8.78
C ALA A 270 15.11 -14.06 -8.87
N LYS A 271 15.96 -14.11 -9.89
CA LYS A 271 16.97 -15.19 -10.01
C LYS A 271 18.01 -15.21 -8.89
N LYS A 272 18.21 -14.11 -8.17
CA LYS A 272 19.16 -14.01 -7.04
C LYS A 272 18.49 -14.17 -5.69
N ASP A 273 17.17 -14.12 -5.63
CA ASP A 273 16.40 -14.30 -4.41
C ASP A 273 16.25 -15.80 -4.12
N SER A 274 16.83 -16.26 -3.00
CA SER A 274 16.80 -17.69 -2.64
C SER A 274 15.38 -18.17 -2.37
N GLY A 275 14.55 -17.37 -1.71
CA GLY A 275 13.15 -17.68 -1.47
C GLY A 275 12.34 -17.79 -2.77
N PHE A 276 12.65 -16.98 -3.79
CA PHE A 276 12.03 -17.11 -5.11
C PHE A 276 12.45 -18.41 -5.80
N GLN A 277 13.70 -18.85 -5.65
CA GLN A 277 14.14 -20.14 -6.21
C GLN A 277 13.39 -21.32 -5.59
N GLU A 278 13.03 -21.24 -4.32
CA GLU A 278 12.19 -22.24 -3.64
C GLU A 278 10.74 -22.24 -4.15
N LEU A 279 10.25 -21.12 -4.69
CA LEU A 279 8.93 -21.00 -5.28
C LEU A 279 8.84 -21.48 -6.75
N LEU A 280 9.96 -21.65 -7.45
CA LEU A 280 9.98 -22.18 -8.82
C LEU A 280 9.83 -23.69 -8.83
#